data_7de771042eb95c0b3e46dd486d5d65cb
#
_entry.id   7de771042eb95c0b3e46dd486d5d65cb
#
_cell.length_a   1.000
_cell.length_b   1.000
_cell.length_c   1.000
_cell.angle_alpha   90.00
_cell.angle_beta   90.00
_cell.angle_gamma   90.00
#
_symmetry.space_group_name_H-M   'P 1'
#
loop_
_entity.id
_entity.type
_entity.pdbx_description
1 polymer ?
#
loop_
_entity_poly.entity_id
_entity_poly.type
_entity_poly.pdbx_seq_one_letter_code
_entity_poly.pdbx_strand_id
1 'polypeptide(L)'
;MNYCSNCGSPVALKVPEGDHLPRHVCGQCGTVHYLNPKVVVGSVPTWEGKILICKRGIEPRLGFWTICAGFMENDETLEAGAAREAREEALIDVEIGSLLLLANVTHARQVHVFFRSRMRTPDFGVTPESLEVKLVDERDIPWGDLAFPSTEAALRHYVADRAAGVERHHVAEMKRRFD
;
A
#
# COMPACT_ATOMS: atom_id res chain seq x y z
N MET A 1 19.37 -2.19 10.29
CA MET A 1 20.22 -3.36 9.91
C MET A 1 21.37 -3.44 10.90
N ASN A 2 21.61 -4.62 11.49
CA ASN A 2 22.66 -4.82 12.49
C ASN A 2 23.84 -5.62 11.93
N TYR A 3 23.58 -6.46 10.93
CA TYR A 3 24.55 -7.35 10.33
C TYR A 3 24.57 -7.24 8.82
N CYS A 4 25.73 -7.49 8.23
CA CYS A 4 25.95 -7.49 6.79
C CYS A 4 25.29 -8.72 6.15
N SER A 5 24.46 -8.49 5.11
CA SER A 5 23.84 -9.60 4.38
C SER A 5 24.81 -10.39 3.52
N ASN A 6 26.02 -9.88 3.29
CA ASN A 6 27.05 -10.54 2.48
C ASN A 6 27.96 -11.46 3.30
N CYS A 7 28.39 -11.05 4.51
CA CYS A 7 29.38 -11.80 5.30
C CYS A 7 29.00 -12.04 6.77
N GLY A 8 27.81 -11.62 7.21
CA GLY A 8 27.32 -11.81 8.56
C GLY A 8 27.96 -10.92 9.64
N SER A 9 28.99 -10.13 9.34
CA SER A 9 29.66 -9.26 10.30
C SER A 9 28.81 -8.05 10.68
N PRO A 10 29.02 -7.44 11.86
CA PRO A 10 28.32 -6.21 12.26
C PRO A 10 28.54 -5.07 11.27
N VAL A 11 27.51 -4.26 11.06
CA VAL A 11 27.59 -3.04 10.25
C VAL A 11 27.52 -1.79 11.12
N ALA A 12 28.17 -0.71 10.68
CA ALA A 12 28.14 0.59 11.32
C ALA A 12 27.53 1.62 10.37
N LEU A 13 26.84 2.62 10.95
CA LEU A 13 26.31 3.73 10.19
C LEU A 13 27.45 4.74 9.92
N LYS A 14 27.86 4.90 8.66
CA LYS A 14 28.95 5.77 8.21
C LYS A 14 28.57 6.43 6.90
N VAL A 15 29.16 7.58 6.60
CA VAL A 15 29.12 8.19 5.27
C VAL A 15 30.22 7.54 4.44
N PRO A 16 29.88 6.72 3.40
CA PRO A 16 30.89 6.11 2.55
C PRO A 16 31.59 7.16 1.68
N GLU A 17 32.77 6.82 1.19
CA GLU A 17 33.45 7.64 0.20
C GLU A 17 32.59 7.87 -1.05
N GLY A 18 32.46 9.12 -1.48
CA GLY A 18 31.61 9.51 -2.62
C GLY A 18 30.11 9.61 -2.34
N ASP A 19 29.65 9.35 -1.10
CA ASP A 19 28.26 9.59 -0.67
C ASP A 19 28.17 10.82 0.25
N HIS A 20 26.97 11.34 0.44
CA HIS A 20 26.67 12.47 1.34
C HIS A 20 25.71 12.11 2.47
N LEU A 21 25.22 10.85 2.50
CA LEU A 21 24.29 10.34 3.51
C LEU A 21 24.90 9.14 4.25
N PRO A 22 24.54 8.97 5.55
CA PRO A 22 24.94 7.79 6.30
C PRO A 22 24.33 6.51 5.70
N ARG A 23 25.15 5.48 5.53
CA ARG A 23 24.76 4.14 5.09
C ARG A 23 25.22 3.09 6.10
N HIS A 24 24.61 1.93 6.07
CA HIS A 24 25.13 0.79 6.81
C HIS A 24 26.34 0.21 6.06
N VAL A 25 27.52 0.33 6.62
CA VAL A 25 28.78 -0.13 6.01
C VAL A 25 29.37 -1.26 6.84
N CYS A 26 29.71 -2.36 6.18
CA CYS A 26 30.39 -3.48 6.80
C CYS A 26 31.87 -3.16 6.98
N GLY A 27 32.36 -3.24 8.23
CA GLY A 27 33.79 -3.02 8.51
C GLY A 27 34.69 -4.18 8.03
N GLN A 28 34.12 -5.38 7.83
CA GLN A 28 34.88 -6.58 7.46
C GLN A 28 35.04 -6.73 5.93
N CYS A 29 33.97 -6.60 5.15
CA CYS A 29 33.99 -6.80 3.69
C CYS A 29 33.78 -5.53 2.87
N GLY A 30 33.63 -4.37 3.51
CA GLY A 30 33.46 -3.09 2.83
C GLY A 30 32.08 -2.89 2.18
N THR A 31 31.17 -3.86 2.22
CA THR A 31 29.86 -3.72 1.58
C THR A 31 29.07 -2.56 2.15
N VAL A 32 28.58 -1.68 1.26
CA VAL A 32 27.68 -0.56 1.57
C VAL A 32 26.25 -1.02 1.30
N HIS A 33 25.39 -0.94 2.32
CA HIS A 33 23.99 -1.34 2.23
C HIS A 33 23.10 -0.11 2.06
N TYR A 34 22.42 -0.02 0.93
CA TYR A 34 21.43 1.00 0.63
C TYR A 34 20.04 0.50 1.07
N LEU A 35 19.31 1.37 1.79
CA LEU A 35 17.94 1.11 2.19
C LEU A 35 17.02 2.07 1.43
N ASN A 36 16.20 1.51 0.55
CA ASN A 36 15.21 2.28 -0.22
C ASN A 36 13.83 2.21 0.46
N PRO A 37 12.93 3.16 0.18
CA PRO A 37 11.53 3.04 0.59
C PRO A 37 10.92 1.74 0.06
N LYS A 38 10.10 1.10 0.89
CA LYS A 38 9.31 -0.06 0.45
C LYS A 38 8.13 0.42 -0.39
N VAL A 39 7.79 -0.32 -1.42
CA VAL A 39 6.61 -0.07 -2.24
C VAL A 39 5.45 -0.90 -1.68
N VAL A 40 4.31 -0.24 -1.49
CA VAL A 40 3.01 -0.86 -1.19
C VAL A 40 2.13 -0.65 -2.41
N VAL A 41 1.49 -1.70 -2.87
CA VAL A 41 0.60 -1.68 -4.04
C VAL A 41 -0.81 -2.10 -3.64
N GLY A 42 -1.80 -1.49 -4.25
CA GLY A 42 -3.19 -1.82 -3.98
C GLY A 42 -4.14 -1.17 -4.96
N SER A 43 -5.43 -1.40 -4.76
CA SER A 43 -6.44 -0.81 -5.63
C SER A 43 -7.73 -0.48 -4.87
N VAL A 44 -8.59 0.29 -5.50
CA VAL A 44 -9.97 0.55 -5.09
C VAL A 44 -10.87 -0.36 -5.94
N PRO A 45 -11.22 -1.58 -5.48
CA PRO A 45 -12.04 -2.51 -6.23
C PRO A 45 -13.50 -2.06 -6.22
N THR A 46 -14.15 -2.16 -7.37
CA THR A 46 -15.56 -1.74 -7.51
C THR A 46 -16.40 -2.80 -8.20
N TRP A 47 -17.66 -2.88 -7.81
CA TRP A 47 -18.70 -3.68 -8.45
C TRP A 47 -20.04 -2.94 -8.45
N GLU A 48 -20.64 -2.76 -9.63
CA GLU A 48 -21.94 -2.07 -9.81
C GLU A 48 -22.04 -0.75 -9.04
N GLY A 49 -20.95 0.02 -9.06
CA GLY A 49 -20.90 1.33 -8.42
C GLY A 49 -20.56 1.33 -6.94
N LYS A 50 -20.50 0.19 -6.28
CA LYS A 50 -20.07 0.03 -4.89
C LYS A 50 -18.57 -0.19 -4.81
N ILE A 51 -17.98 0.16 -3.67
CA ILE A 51 -16.56 0.01 -3.38
C ILE A 51 -16.39 -1.17 -2.42
N LEU A 52 -15.45 -2.06 -2.71
CA LEU A 52 -15.10 -3.14 -1.80
C LEU A 52 -14.09 -2.63 -0.76
N ILE A 53 -14.40 -2.90 0.52
CA ILE A 53 -13.52 -2.61 1.65
C ILE A 53 -13.34 -3.84 2.52
N CYS A 54 -12.17 -3.95 3.14
CA CYS A 54 -11.76 -5.05 4.00
C CYS A 54 -11.55 -4.56 5.43
N LYS A 55 -11.94 -5.35 6.42
CA LYS A 55 -11.64 -5.09 7.83
C LYS A 55 -10.41 -5.90 8.24
N ARG A 56 -9.35 -5.22 8.62
CA ARG A 56 -8.05 -5.84 8.89
C ARG A 56 -8.12 -6.92 9.97
N GLY A 57 -7.56 -8.08 9.67
CA GLY A 57 -7.38 -9.22 10.58
C GLY A 57 -6.02 -9.29 11.25
N ILE A 58 -5.08 -8.39 10.87
CA ILE A 58 -3.69 -8.38 11.32
C ILE A 58 -3.23 -6.99 11.76
N GLU A 59 -2.20 -6.95 12.61
CA GLU A 59 -1.52 -5.70 12.95
C GLU A 59 -0.64 -5.19 11.79
N PRO A 60 -0.38 -3.89 11.69
CA PRO A 60 -0.92 -2.82 12.52
C PRO A 60 -2.37 -2.51 12.17
N ARG A 61 -3.12 -1.91 13.11
CA ARG A 61 -4.50 -1.45 12.91
C ARG A 61 -5.51 -2.60 12.73
N LEU A 62 -5.35 -3.69 13.47
CA LEU A 62 -6.34 -4.76 13.60
C LEU A 62 -7.74 -4.18 13.86
N GLY A 63 -8.75 -4.66 13.12
CA GLY A 63 -10.15 -4.25 13.26
C GLY A 63 -10.54 -2.95 12.56
N PHE A 64 -9.59 -2.23 11.95
CA PHE A 64 -9.89 -1.04 11.15
C PHE A 64 -10.15 -1.41 9.67
N TRP A 65 -10.87 -0.53 8.97
CA TRP A 65 -11.21 -0.71 7.56
C TRP A 65 -10.10 -0.23 6.63
N THR A 66 -9.94 -0.92 5.52
CA THR A 66 -8.97 -0.58 4.47
C THR A 66 -9.49 -0.99 3.09
N ILE A 67 -8.75 -0.68 2.06
CA ILE A 67 -8.82 -1.31 0.73
C ILE A 67 -7.69 -2.32 0.61
N CYS A 68 -7.81 -3.28 -0.32
CA CYS A 68 -6.79 -4.32 -0.53
C CYS A 68 -5.46 -3.71 -0.95
N ALA A 69 -4.41 -3.92 -0.13
CA ALA A 69 -3.08 -3.42 -0.40
C ALA A 69 -2.02 -4.03 0.52
N GLY A 70 -0.88 -4.40 -0.04
CA GLY A 70 0.28 -4.90 0.69
C GLY A 70 1.60 -4.60 0.01
N PHE A 71 2.68 -5.21 0.49
CA PHE A 71 4.00 -4.98 -0.06
C PHE A 71 4.14 -5.61 -1.44
N MET A 72 4.70 -4.81 -2.36
CA MET A 72 5.11 -5.33 -3.66
C MET A 72 6.19 -6.38 -3.50
N GLU A 73 6.04 -7.52 -4.17
CA GLU A 73 7.02 -8.59 -4.22
C GLU A 73 8.05 -8.34 -5.34
N ASN A 74 9.20 -9.03 -5.24
CA ASN A 74 10.17 -9.02 -6.33
C ASN A 74 9.57 -9.72 -7.57
N ASP A 75 10.01 -9.28 -8.75
CA ASP A 75 9.65 -9.88 -10.03
C ASP A 75 8.16 -9.75 -10.45
N GLU A 76 7.39 -8.87 -9.81
CA GLU A 76 6.04 -8.49 -10.24
C GLU A 76 5.96 -7.02 -10.68
N THR A 77 4.97 -6.68 -11.51
CA THR A 77 4.62 -5.28 -11.80
C THR A 77 3.73 -4.70 -10.71
N LEU A 78 3.61 -3.37 -10.65
CA LEU A 78 2.73 -2.69 -9.68
C LEU A 78 1.28 -3.18 -9.81
N GLU A 79 0.80 -3.36 -11.05
CA GLU A 79 -0.54 -3.84 -11.36
C GLU A 79 -0.73 -5.31 -10.95
N ALA A 80 0.28 -6.15 -11.20
CA ALA A 80 0.24 -7.57 -10.82
C ALA A 80 0.19 -7.72 -9.30
N GLY A 81 1.00 -6.95 -8.57
CA GLY A 81 0.97 -6.91 -7.11
C GLY A 81 -0.36 -6.44 -6.56
N ALA A 82 -0.95 -5.36 -7.11
CA ALA A 82 -2.27 -4.88 -6.69
C ALA A 82 -3.38 -5.92 -6.92
N ALA A 83 -3.31 -6.69 -8.03
CA ALA A 83 -4.25 -7.77 -8.29
C ALA A 83 -4.03 -8.99 -7.38
N ARG A 84 -2.77 -9.31 -7.04
CA ARG A 84 -2.43 -10.37 -6.07
C ARG A 84 -2.98 -10.04 -4.70
N GLU A 85 -2.73 -8.85 -4.18
CA GLU A 85 -3.23 -8.38 -2.88
C GLU A 85 -4.77 -8.42 -2.80
N ALA A 86 -5.47 -8.03 -3.88
CA ALA A 86 -6.93 -8.14 -3.96
C ALA A 86 -7.41 -9.59 -3.81
N ARG A 87 -6.68 -10.54 -4.39
CA ARG A 87 -7.00 -11.98 -4.28
C ARG A 87 -6.66 -12.53 -2.90
N GLU A 88 -5.52 -12.15 -2.33
CA GLU A 88 -5.06 -12.62 -1.01
C GLU A 88 -5.92 -12.09 0.13
N GLU A 89 -6.32 -10.81 0.10
CA GLU A 89 -7.06 -10.17 1.19
C GLU A 89 -8.60 -10.34 1.08
N ALA A 90 -9.15 -10.49 -0.14
CA ALA A 90 -10.60 -10.49 -0.34
C ALA A 90 -11.13 -11.60 -1.26
N LEU A 91 -10.27 -12.49 -1.77
CA LEU A 91 -10.61 -13.57 -2.70
C LEU A 91 -11.26 -13.06 -4.01
N ILE A 92 -10.95 -11.82 -4.43
CA ILE A 92 -11.51 -11.22 -5.64
C ILE A 92 -10.55 -11.28 -6.81
N ASP A 93 -11.09 -11.46 -8.01
CA ASP A 93 -10.37 -11.25 -9.26
C ASP A 93 -10.74 -9.88 -9.83
N VAL A 94 -9.73 -9.07 -10.10
CA VAL A 94 -9.90 -7.67 -10.53
C VAL A 94 -9.24 -7.41 -11.87
N GLU A 95 -9.84 -6.52 -12.62
CA GLU A 95 -9.21 -5.84 -13.75
C GLU A 95 -8.63 -4.53 -13.23
N ILE A 96 -7.30 -4.42 -13.24
CA ILE A 96 -6.61 -3.20 -12.82
C ILE A 96 -6.75 -2.15 -13.92
N GLY A 97 -7.20 -0.98 -13.53
CA GLY A 97 -7.39 0.18 -14.38
C GLY A 97 -6.28 1.22 -14.23
N SER A 98 -6.63 2.49 -14.37
CA SER A 98 -5.67 3.60 -14.30
C SER A 98 -5.10 3.81 -12.90
N LEU A 99 -3.87 4.34 -12.84
CA LEU A 99 -3.27 4.84 -11.59
C LEU A 99 -4.22 5.87 -10.96
N LEU A 100 -4.49 5.74 -9.67
CA LEU A 100 -5.30 6.67 -8.89
C LEU A 100 -4.42 7.60 -8.05
N LEU A 101 -3.58 7.01 -7.20
CA LEU A 101 -2.79 7.77 -6.22
C LEU A 101 -1.39 7.19 -6.05
N LEU A 102 -0.39 8.08 -6.08
CA LEU A 102 0.93 7.83 -5.54
C LEU A 102 1.06 8.60 -4.22
N ALA A 103 1.16 7.89 -3.10
CA ALA A 103 1.25 8.48 -1.77
C ALA A 103 2.64 8.30 -1.17
N ASN A 104 3.32 9.43 -0.87
CA ASN A 104 4.59 9.43 -0.17
C ASN A 104 4.34 9.31 1.35
N VAL A 105 4.69 8.17 1.93
CA VAL A 105 4.55 7.87 3.37
C VAL A 105 5.93 7.93 4.02
N THR A 106 6.52 9.13 4.05
CA THR A 106 7.93 9.37 4.39
C THR A 106 8.29 8.90 5.79
N HIS A 107 7.40 9.09 6.76
CA HIS A 107 7.60 8.65 8.14
C HIS A 107 7.66 7.12 8.30
N ALA A 108 7.04 6.36 7.39
CA ALA A 108 7.11 4.89 7.35
C ALA A 108 8.18 4.39 6.37
N ARG A 109 8.86 5.27 5.64
CA ARG A 109 9.78 4.94 4.56
C ARG A 109 9.12 4.06 3.50
N GLN A 110 7.92 4.47 3.06
CA GLN A 110 7.12 3.75 2.08
C GLN A 110 6.63 4.68 0.97
N VAL A 111 6.36 4.10 -0.20
CA VAL A 111 5.59 4.71 -1.27
C VAL A 111 4.40 3.79 -1.55
N HIS A 112 3.19 4.32 -1.44
CA HIS A 112 1.98 3.57 -1.74
C HIS A 112 1.48 3.94 -3.13
N VAL A 113 1.15 2.94 -3.93
CA VAL A 113 0.63 3.08 -5.29
C VAL A 113 -0.73 2.43 -5.37
N PHE A 114 -1.77 3.22 -5.56
CA PHE A 114 -3.14 2.75 -5.66
C PHE A 114 -3.70 2.92 -7.07
N PHE A 115 -4.35 1.87 -7.55
CA PHE A 115 -5.03 1.84 -8.84
C PHE A 115 -6.55 1.90 -8.66
N ARG A 116 -7.27 2.33 -9.69
CA ARG A 116 -8.68 1.98 -9.88
C ARG A 116 -8.75 0.53 -10.28
N SER A 117 -9.78 -0.18 -9.85
CA SER A 117 -10.00 -1.54 -10.34
C SER A 117 -11.47 -1.91 -10.36
N ARG A 118 -11.82 -2.87 -11.20
CA ARG A 118 -13.15 -3.42 -11.34
C ARG A 118 -13.09 -4.91 -11.03
N MET A 119 -13.97 -5.38 -10.17
CA MET A 119 -14.14 -6.81 -9.93
C MET A 119 -14.69 -7.49 -11.19
N ARG A 120 -14.23 -8.71 -11.47
CA ARG A 120 -14.70 -9.50 -12.62
C ARG A 120 -16.01 -10.22 -12.32
N THR A 121 -16.25 -10.56 -11.04
CA THR A 121 -17.47 -11.19 -10.53
C THR A 121 -17.87 -10.51 -9.21
N PRO A 122 -19.13 -10.67 -8.74
CA PRO A 122 -19.56 -10.15 -7.44
C PRO A 122 -19.02 -10.95 -6.24
N ASP A 123 -18.31 -12.05 -6.48
CA ASP A 123 -17.87 -12.97 -5.43
C ASP A 123 -16.70 -12.36 -4.67
N PHE A 124 -16.74 -12.43 -3.35
CA PHE A 124 -15.66 -12.05 -2.45
C PHE A 124 -15.76 -12.87 -1.16
N GLY A 125 -14.69 -12.85 -0.38
CA GLY A 125 -14.65 -13.63 0.87
C GLY A 125 -13.65 -13.11 1.88
N VAL A 126 -13.79 -13.60 3.11
CA VAL A 126 -12.86 -13.34 4.21
C VAL A 126 -11.64 -14.26 4.11
N THR A 127 -10.53 -13.78 4.65
CA THR A 127 -9.26 -14.50 4.72
C THR A 127 -8.68 -14.37 6.13
N PRO A 128 -7.58 -15.02 6.48
CA PRO A 128 -6.92 -14.77 7.76
C PRO A 128 -6.49 -13.30 7.96
N GLU A 129 -6.31 -12.55 6.87
CA GLU A 129 -5.90 -11.14 6.89
C GLU A 129 -7.08 -10.17 6.88
N SER A 130 -8.31 -10.65 6.62
CA SER A 130 -9.52 -9.83 6.51
C SER A 130 -10.68 -10.44 7.28
N LEU A 131 -11.00 -9.87 8.45
CA LEU A 131 -12.08 -10.31 9.34
C LEU A 131 -13.47 -10.15 8.72
N GLU A 132 -13.64 -9.14 7.88
CA GLU A 132 -14.88 -8.78 7.20
C GLU A 132 -14.54 -8.17 5.84
N VAL A 133 -15.29 -8.52 4.82
CA VAL A 133 -15.20 -7.93 3.47
C VAL A 133 -16.60 -7.54 3.04
N LYS A 134 -16.77 -6.35 2.48
CA LYS A 134 -18.09 -5.89 2.02
C LYS A 134 -18.01 -4.88 0.89
N LEU A 135 -19.07 -4.83 0.09
CA LEU A 135 -19.35 -3.77 -0.87
C LEU A 135 -20.18 -2.68 -0.22
N VAL A 136 -19.71 -1.44 -0.28
CA VAL A 136 -20.35 -0.27 0.33
C VAL A 136 -20.65 0.80 -0.71
N ASP A 137 -21.72 1.56 -0.51
CA ASP A 137 -21.95 2.81 -1.21
C ASP A 137 -20.97 3.89 -0.68
N GLU A 138 -20.67 4.91 -1.47
CA GLU A 138 -19.74 5.99 -1.10
C GLU A 138 -20.11 6.69 0.21
N ARG A 139 -21.43 6.85 0.48
CA ARG A 139 -21.95 7.46 1.72
C ARG A 139 -21.73 6.60 2.95
N ASP A 140 -21.56 5.28 2.77
CA ASP A 140 -21.44 4.30 3.84
C ASP A 140 -19.96 3.92 4.13
N ILE A 141 -19.00 4.62 3.51
CA ILE A 141 -17.58 4.46 3.81
C ILE A 141 -17.32 4.89 5.26
N PRO A 142 -16.71 4.03 6.09
CA PRO A 142 -16.46 4.30 7.51
C PRO A 142 -15.23 5.21 7.69
N TRP A 143 -15.36 6.49 7.32
CA TRP A 143 -14.26 7.46 7.29
C TRP A 143 -13.50 7.60 8.62
N GLY A 144 -14.19 7.45 9.76
CA GLY A 144 -13.59 7.52 11.10
C GLY A 144 -12.76 6.30 11.48
N ASP A 145 -13.03 5.16 10.83
CA ASP A 145 -12.46 3.85 11.17
C ASP A 145 -11.51 3.32 10.08
N LEU A 146 -11.03 4.20 9.18
CA LEU A 146 -10.05 3.81 8.18
C LEU A 146 -8.66 3.63 8.81
N ALA A 147 -7.99 2.54 8.45
CA ALA A 147 -6.71 2.12 9.02
C ALA A 147 -5.58 3.11 8.76
N PHE A 148 -5.49 3.63 7.53
CA PHE A 148 -4.33 4.39 7.07
C PHE A 148 -4.72 5.69 6.37
N PRO A 149 -3.95 6.78 6.56
CA PRO A 149 -4.16 8.04 5.83
C PRO A 149 -4.10 7.87 4.30
N SER A 150 -3.26 6.97 3.80
CA SER A 150 -3.15 6.68 2.36
C SER A 150 -4.40 6.00 1.80
N THR A 151 -5.03 5.08 2.55
CA THR A 151 -6.33 4.49 2.21
C THR A 151 -7.42 5.56 2.15
N GLU A 152 -7.47 6.43 3.17
CA GLU A 152 -8.43 7.54 3.19
C GLU A 152 -8.23 8.47 1.98
N ALA A 153 -6.98 8.83 1.67
CA ALA A 153 -6.67 9.68 0.52
C ALA A 153 -7.09 9.02 -0.80
N ALA A 154 -6.79 7.73 -0.99
CA ALA A 154 -7.19 6.99 -2.19
C ALA A 154 -8.71 6.97 -2.37
N LEU A 155 -9.46 6.66 -1.31
CA LEU A 155 -10.93 6.65 -1.36
C LEU A 155 -11.50 8.04 -1.60
N ARG A 156 -10.98 9.11 -0.97
CA ARG A 156 -11.43 10.49 -1.21
C ARG A 156 -11.19 10.94 -2.63
N HIS A 157 -10.01 10.66 -3.19
CA HIS A 157 -9.71 10.99 -4.59
C HIS A 157 -10.60 10.19 -5.55
N TYR A 158 -10.81 8.91 -5.29
CA TYR A 158 -11.69 8.08 -6.09
C TYR A 158 -13.12 8.62 -6.13
N VAL A 159 -13.71 8.93 -4.97
CA VAL A 159 -15.07 9.48 -4.86
C VAL A 159 -15.18 10.85 -5.53
N ALA A 160 -14.20 11.73 -5.34
CA ALA A 160 -14.18 13.05 -5.94
C ALA A 160 -14.06 13.01 -7.48
N ASP A 161 -13.18 12.15 -7.99
CA ASP A 161 -13.01 11.96 -9.43
C ASP A 161 -14.28 11.39 -10.08
N ARG A 162 -14.90 10.40 -9.44
CA ARG A 162 -16.14 9.80 -9.90
C ARG A 162 -17.29 10.81 -9.93
N ALA A 163 -17.44 11.63 -8.87
CA ALA A 163 -18.46 12.68 -8.83
C ALA A 163 -18.24 13.74 -9.90
N ALA A 164 -17.00 14.00 -10.30
CA ALA A 164 -16.65 14.93 -11.37
C ALA A 164 -16.69 14.31 -12.77
N GLY A 165 -16.89 12.99 -12.90
CA GLY A 165 -16.87 12.25 -14.17
C GLY A 165 -15.50 12.24 -14.85
N VAL A 166 -14.41 12.22 -14.06
CA VAL A 166 -13.02 12.26 -14.56
C VAL A 166 -12.17 11.17 -13.93
N GLU A 167 -11.05 10.83 -14.57
CA GLU A 167 -10.00 10.01 -13.98
C GLU A 167 -8.70 10.81 -13.94
N ARG A 168 -8.27 11.19 -12.75
CA ARG A 168 -7.01 11.92 -12.54
C ARG A 168 -6.01 11.03 -11.83
N HIS A 169 -4.73 11.31 -12.07
CA HIS A 169 -3.63 10.76 -11.28
C HIS A 169 -3.28 11.76 -10.18
N HIS A 170 -3.24 11.28 -8.96
CA HIS A 170 -2.96 12.10 -7.78
C HIS A 170 -1.61 11.76 -7.19
N VAL A 171 -0.92 12.77 -6.66
CA VAL A 171 0.30 12.61 -5.87
C VAL A 171 0.12 13.35 -4.56
N ALA A 172 0.35 12.68 -3.43
CA ALA A 172 0.18 13.26 -2.11
C ALA A 172 1.26 12.82 -1.13
N GLU A 173 1.51 13.65 -0.12
CA GLU A 173 2.34 13.30 1.02
C GLU A 173 1.46 12.99 2.24
N MET A 174 1.70 11.84 2.87
CA MET A 174 0.96 11.40 4.05
C MET A 174 1.65 11.88 5.32
N LYS A 175 1.02 12.80 6.04
CA LYS A 175 1.45 13.20 7.37
C LYS A 175 1.01 12.16 8.41
N ARG A 176 1.74 12.06 9.53
CA ARG A 176 1.26 11.29 10.68
C ARG A 176 -0.06 11.89 11.17
N ARG A 177 -1.03 11.03 11.54
CA ARG A 177 -2.34 11.48 12.07
C ARG A 177 -2.25 12.16 13.44
N PHE A 178 -1.09 12.12 14.11
CA PHE A 178 -0.91 12.50 15.51
C PHE A 178 0.39 13.28 15.75
N ASP A 179 0.74 14.21 14.85
CA ASP A 179 1.76 15.23 15.11
C ASP A 179 1.07 16.57 15.42
#